data_958059192f0e640eb5ba43858b4d7fae
#
_entry.id   958059192f0e640eb5ba43858b4d7fae
#
_cell.length_a   1.000
_cell.length_b   1.000
_cell.length_c   1.000
_cell.angle_alpha   90.00
_cell.angle_beta   90.00
_cell.angle_gamma   90.00
#
_symmetry.space_group_name_H-M   'P 1'
#
loop_
_entity.id
_entity.type
_entity.pdbx_description
1 polymer ?
#
loop_
_entity_poly.entity_id
_entity_poly.type
_entity_poly.pdbx_seq_one_letter_code
_entity_poly.pdbx_strand_id
1 'polypeptide(L)'
;VCVVGDVCLSRRKFGRHVVMPLHSDIAVSCRKIGFDNLNPILWHKISNASFEANTNSSILGKPYEPNAIIKNDVEYILMERKPGGYRKPTDQQRAASMIEKEDFQNWFSQIWELPGASTRNGHPAPFPLELATRLVKMFSFVGDTVLDPFCGSGTTMIAAINSQRNSIGVETEAFYCDHILNRIDNEYGMFKDFEISYTDLTNEKDQY
;
A
#
# COMPACT_ATOMS: atom_id res chain seq x y z
N VAL A 1 8.64 -0.40 0.84
CA VAL A 1 7.49 -1.32 0.81
C VAL A 1 6.71 -1.08 -0.47
N CYS A 2 6.29 -2.16 -1.16
CA CYS A 2 5.46 -2.06 -2.36
C CYS A 2 4.28 -3.03 -2.23
N VAL A 3 3.06 -2.50 -2.33
CA VAL A 3 1.83 -3.33 -2.35
C VAL A 3 1.45 -3.56 -3.81
N VAL A 4 1.38 -4.80 -4.23
CA VAL A 4 1.17 -5.16 -5.64
C VAL A 4 0.36 -6.43 -5.79
N GLY A 5 -0.62 -6.40 -6.70
CA GLY A 5 -1.34 -7.58 -7.18
C GLY A 5 -0.80 -8.03 -8.55
N ASP A 6 -0.83 -9.32 -8.80
CA ASP A 6 -0.53 -9.86 -10.12
C ASP A 6 -1.67 -9.55 -11.11
N VAL A 7 -1.32 -9.33 -12.37
CA VAL A 7 -2.28 -8.91 -13.38
C VAL A 7 -2.73 -10.08 -14.25
N CYS A 8 -4.03 -10.36 -14.22
CA CYS A 8 -4.65 -11.29 -15.15
C CYS A 8 -4.81 -10.64 -16.54
N LEU A 9 -4.14 -11.17 -17.54
CA LEU A 9 -4.20 -10.63 -18.89
C LEU A 9 -5.47 -11.09 -19.62
N SER A 10 -6.00 -10.23 -20.48
CA SER A 10 -7.25 -10.48 -21.19
C SER A 10 -7.21 -11.73 -22.07
N ARG A 11 -8.10 -12.70 -21.83
CA ARG A 11 -8.26 -13.90 -22.66
C ARG A 11 -8.60 -13.56 -24.13
N ARG A 12 -9.31 -12.46 -24.37
CA ARG A 12 -9.64 -12.03 -25.75
C ARG A 12 -8.37 -11.65 -26.51
N LYS A 13 -7.37 -11.05 -25.83
CA LYS A 13 -6.11 -10.64 -26.45
C LYS A 13 -5.13 -11.82 -26.60
N PHE A 14 -5.08 -12.72 -25.62
CA PHE A 14 -4.05 -13.76 -25.54
C PHE A 14 -4.55 -15.18 -25.88
N GLY A 15 -5.85 -15.35 -26.14
CA GLY A 15 -6.48 -16.64 -26.45
C GLY A 15 -6.53 -17.64 -25.28
N ARG A 16 -5.85 -17.32 -24.15
CA ARG A 16 -5.76 -18.17 -22.96
C ARG A 16 -5.64 -17.32 -21.71
N HIS A 17 -5.83 -17.94 -20.54
CA HIS A 17 -5.54 -17.31 -19.26
C HIS A 17 -4.03 -17.20 -19.08
N VAL A 18 -3.56 -15.98 -18.81
CA VAL A 18 -2.16 -15.67 -18.54
C VAL A 18 -2.12 -14.70 -17.37
N VAL A 19 -1.22 -14.92 -16.43
CA VAL A 19 -0.95 -14.02 -15.32
C VAL A 19 0.44 -13.42 -15.49
N MET A 20 0.54 -12.09 -15.33
CA MET A 20 1.81 -11.40 -15.24
C MET A 20 2.17 -11.27 -13.75
N PRO A 21 3.23 -11.94 -13.29
CA PRO A 21 3.61 -11.96 -11.88
C PRO A 21 4.41 -10.71 -11.50
N LEU A 22 3.74 -9.56 -11.39
CA LEU A 22 4.37 -8.28 -11.12
C LEU A 22 5.17 -8.29 -9.82
N HIS A 23 4.71 -8.99 -8.79
CA HIS A 23 5.43 -9.12 -7.53
C HIS A 23 6.83 -9.69 -7.74
N SER A 24 6.97 -10.72 -8.58
CA SER A 24 8.26 -11.35 -8.87
C SER A 24 9.17 -10.43 -9.68
N ASP A 25 8.62 -9.73 -10.69
CA ASP A 25 9.39 -8.82 -11.54
C ASP A 25 9.93 -7.64 -10.73
N ILE A 26 9.13 -7.08 -9.82
CA ILE A 26 9.55 -6.00 -8.91
C ILE A 26 10.63 -6.51 -7.95
N ALA A 27 10.43 -7.65 -7.28
CA ALA A 27 11.41 -8.20 -6.35
C ALA A 27 12.75 -8.50 -7.03
N VAL A 28 12.74 -9.08 -8.25
CA VAL A 28 13.95 -9.31 -9.05
C VAL A 28 14.63 -8.00 -9.44
N SER A 29 13.85 -6.99 -9.84
CA SER A 29 14.38 -5.68 -10.22
C SER A 29 15.00 -4.95 -9.03
N CYS A 30 14.35 -4.96 -7.87
CA CYS A 30 14.88 -4.39 -6.63
C CYS A 30 16.21 -5.04 -6.25
N ARG A 31 16.30 -6.38 -6.32
CA ARG A 31 17.54 -7.09 -6.04
C ARG A 31 18.67 -6.72 -7.02
N LYS A 32 18.36 -6.56 -8.32
CA LYS A 32 19.36 -6.17 -9.34
C LYS A 32 19.93 -4.78 -9.10
N ILE A 33 19.15 -3.85 -8.56
CA ILE A 33 19.62 -2.51 -8.22
C ILE A 33 20.21 -2.41 -6.80
N GLY A 34 20.28 -3.53 -6.08
CA GLY A 34 21.04 -3.64 -4.84
C GLY A 34 20.21 -3.59 -3.56
N PHE A 35 18.89 -3.78 -3.60
CA PHE A 35 18.09 -3.95 -2.39
C PHE A 35 18.17 -5.39 -1.86
N ASP A 36 18.09 -5.54 -0.54
CA ASP A 36 17.85 -6.82 0.12
C ASP A 36 16.35 -7.10 0.12
N ASN A 37 15.93 -8.21 -0.51
CA ASN A 37 14.55 -8.68 -0.39
C ASN A 37 14.35 -9.30 1.01
N LEU A 38 13.27 -8.93 1.68
CA LEU A 38 12.81 -9.56 2.92
C LEU A 38 11.60 -10.45 2.62
N ASN A 39 11.17 -11.22 3.62
CA ASN A 39 9.96 -12.03 3.47
C ASN A 39 8.75 -11.15 3.16
N PRO A 40 8.04 -11.35 2.05
CA PRO A 40 6.84 -10.59 1.74
C PRO A 40 5.70 -10.97 2.68
N ILE A 41 4.76 -10.04 2.85
CA ILE A 41 3.48 -10.33 3.49
C ILE A 41 2.46 -10.62 2.37
N LEU A 42 1.63 -11.62 2.55
CA LEU A 42 0.53 -11.98 1.66
C LEU A 42 -0.76 -11.38 2.22
N TRP A 43 -1.30 -10.40 1.52
CA TRP A 43 -2.55 -9.77 1.91
C TRP A 43 -3.73 -10.46 1.24
N HIS A 44 -4.47 -11.26 2.00
CA HIS A 44 -5.70 -11.91 1.56
C HIS A 44 -6.89 -10.95 1.69
N LYS A 45 -7.52 -10.59 0.57
CA LYS A 45 -8.64 -9.64 0.50
C LYS A 45 -9.98 -10.34 0.71
N ILE A 46 -10.36 -10.57 1.94
CA ILE A 46 -11.55 -11.37 2.32
C ILE A 46 -12.84 -10.85 1.65
N SER A 47 -13.02 -9.54 1.54
CA SER A 47 -14.27 -8.95 1.01
C SER A 47 -14.44 -9.09 -0.50
N ASN A 48 -13.36 -9.18 -1.26
CA ASN A 48 -13.43 -9.34 -2.72
C ASN A 48 -13.81 -10.78 -3.09
N ALA A 49 -13.37 -11.76 -2.34
CA ALA A 49 -13.71 -13.17 -2.58
C ALA A 49 -15.21 -13.43 -2.44
N SER A 50 -15.89 -12.81 -1.48
CA SER A 50 -17.33 -12.96 -1.28
C SER A 50 -18.17 -12.19 -2.32
N PHE A 51 -17.68 -11.03 -2.79
CA PHE A 51 -18.36 -10.24 -3.80
C PHE A 51 -18.28 -10.88 -5.19
N GLU A 52 -17.14 -11.42 -5.55
CA GLU A 52 -16.94 -12.17 -6.78
C GLU A 52 -17.69 -13.52 -6.77
N ALA A 53 -17.86 -14.15 -5.61
CA ALA A 53 -18.62 -15.40 -5.47
C ALA A 53 -20.14 -15.22 -5.66
N ASN A 54 -20.68 -14.03 -5.42
CA ASN A 54 -22.12 -13.75 -5.48
C ASN A 54 -22.58 -13.16 -6.82
N THR A 55 -21.68 -12.86 -7.74
CA THR A 55 -22.05 -12.46 -9.10
C THR A 55 -21.97 -13.68 -10.03
N ASN A 56 -22.97 -13.85 -10.91
CA ASN A 56 -23.03 -14.95 -11.90
C ASN A 56 -21.81 -15.01 -12.86
N SER A 57 -20.89 -14.04 -12.78
CA SER A 57 -19.63 -13.97 -13.53
C SER A 57 -18.42 -14.52 -12.76
N SER A 58 -18.62 -15.00 -11.54
CA SER A 58 -17.54 -15.36 -10.60
C SER A 58 -16.89 -16.72 -10.87
N ILE A 59 -17.41 -17.50 -11.79
CA ILE A 59 -16.83 -18.77 -12.19
C ILE A 59 -16.00 -18.54 -13.46
N LEU A 60 -14.71 -18.33 -13.26
CA LEU A 60 -13.76 -18.27 -14.37
C LEU A 60 -13.47 -19.69 -14.87
N GLY A 61 -14.17 -20.12 -15.91
CA GLY A 61 -14.06 -21.46 -16.48
C GLY A 61 -15.34 -22.27 -16.32
N LYS A 62 -15.25 -23.56 -16.54
CA LYS A 62 -16.36 -24.50 -16.32
C LYS A 62 -16.36 -24.93 -14.85
N PRO A 63 -17.49 -24.72 -14.13
CA PRO A 63 -17.57 -25.07 -12.72
C PRO A 63 -17.38 -26.58 -12.53
N TYR A 64 -16.62 -26.93 -11.49
CA TYR A 64 -16.38 -28.33 -11.08
C TYR A 64 -15.62 -29.21 -12.10
N GLU A 65 -15.11 -28.66 -13.20
CA GLU A 65 -14.23 -29.37 -14.13
C GLU A 65 -12.74 -29.13 -13.82
N PRO A 66 -11.84 -30.08 -14.11
CA PRO A 66 -10.40 -29.83 -14.06
C PRO A 66 -9.99 -28.64 -14.95
N ASN A 67 -8.86 -28.00 -14.61
CA ASN A 67 -8.34 -26.80 -15.29
C ASN A 67 -9.19 -25.52 -15.07
N ALA A 68 -9.96 -25.44 -13.99
CA ALA A 68 -10.57 -24.20 -13.55
C ALA A 68 -9.49 -23.16 -13.19
N ILE A 69 -9.83 -21.88 -13.37
CA ILE A 69 -8.91 -20.78 -13.08
C ILE A 69 -8.89 -20.53 -11.56
N ILE A 70 -7.69 -20.47 -11.00
CA ILE A 70 -7.50 -20.08 -9.59
C ILE A 70 -7.77 -18.59 -9.47
N LYS A 71 -8.58 -18.20 -8.49
CA LYS A 71 -8.86 -16.80 -8.19
C LYS A 71 -7.60 -16.07 -7.72
N ASN A 72 -7.47 -14.80 -8.12
CA ASN A 72 -6.44 -13.91 -7.62
C ASN A 72 -7.03 -13.03 -6.50
N ASP A 73 -7.08 -13.56 -5.28
CA ASP A 73 -7.60 -12.92 -4.09
C ASP A 73 -6.51 -12.47 -3.11
N VAL A 74 -5.26 -12.57 -3.53
CA VAL A 74 -4.09 -12.19 -2.76
C VAL A 74 -3.35 -11.04 -3.45
N GLU A 75 -2.92 -10.04 -2.65
CA GLU A 75 -1.88 -9.10 -3.04
C GLU A 75 -0.60 -9.31 -2.21
N TYR A 76 0.51 -8.91 -2.78
CA TYR A 76 1.84 -9.04 -2.16
C TYR A 76 2.25 -7.69 -1.58
N ILE A 77 2.70 -7.69 -0.34
CA ILE A 77 3.38 -6.55 0.29
C ILE A 77 4.86 -6.89 0.29
N LEU A 78 5.57 -6.36 -0.70
CA LEU A 78 6.99 -6.60 -0.88
C LEU A 78 7.79 -5.70 0.05
N MET A 79 8.75 -6.30 0.71
CA MET A 79 9.60 -5.67 1.71
C MET A 79 11.02 -5.62 1.19
N GLU A 80 11.44 -4.44 0.77
CA GLU A 80 12.75 -4.21 0.18
C GLU A 80 13.56 -3.27 1.07
N ARG A 81 14.75 -3.69 1.47
CA ARG A 81 15.61 -2.93 2.36
C ARG A 81 16.86 -2.45 1.63
N LYS A 82 17.17 -1.15 1.76
CA LYS A 82 18.45 -0.63 1.31
C LYS A 82 19.58 -1.28 2.12
N PRO A 83 20.66 -1.77 1.47
CA PRO A 83 21.82 -2.32 2.17
C PRO A 83 22.43 -1.31 3.14
N GLY A 84 22.93 -1.79 4.26
CA GLY A 84 23.58 -0.97 5.29
C GLY A 84 23.23 -1.40 6.70
N GLY A 85 23.66 -0.61 7.68
CA GLY A 85 23.35 -0.87 9.09
C GLY A 85 21.91 -0.53 9.43
N TYR A 86 21.42 -1.11 10.53
CA TYR A 86 20.13 -0.74 11.09
C TYR A 86 20.18 0.69 11.65
N ARG A 87 19.07 1.42 11.44
CA ARG A 87 18.86 2.70 12.11
C ARG A 87 18.94 2.53 13.62
N LYS A 88 19.58 3.49 14.27
CA LYS A 88 19.71 3.54 15.74
C LYS A 88 18.81 4.66 16.28
N PRO A 89 17.55 4.39 16.62
CA PRO A 89 16.67 5.39 17.23
C PRO A 89 17.15 5.69 18.67
N THR A 90 16.75 6.85 19.20
CA THR A 90 16.92 7.15 20.61
C THR A 90 16.03 6.26 21.49
N ASP A 91 16.34 6.16 22.78
CA ASP A 91 15.51 5.38 23.71
C ASP A 91 14.09 5.95 23.83
N GLN A 92 13.95 7.28 23.75
CA GLN A 92 12.66 7.94 23.71
C GLN A 92 11.86 7.57 22.47
N GLN A 93 12.49 7.56 21.29
CA GLN A 93 11.83 7.14 20.04
C GLN A 93 11.42 5.66 20.10
N ARG A 94 12.26 4.81 20.70
CA ARG A 94 11.92 3.37 20.89
C ARG A 94 10.68 3.23 21.77
N ALA A 95 10.67 3.89 22.93
CA ALA A 95 9.54 3.82 23.85
C ALA A 95 8.25 4.33 23.22
N ALA A 96 8.30 5.47 22.50
CA ALA A 96 7.14 6.05 21.83
C ALA A 96 6.64 5.23 20.62
N SER A 97 7.47 4.34 20.09
CA SER A 97 7.16 3.53 18.89
C SER A 97 6.84 2.07 19.23
N MET A 98 6.69 1.75 20.51
CA MET A 98 6.31 0.38 20.92
C MET A 98 4.97 -0.01 20.30
N ILE A 99 4.91 -1.20 19.76
CA ILE A 99 3.69 -1.82 19.25
C ILE A 99 3.16 -2.73 20.35
N GLU A 100 1.85 -2.66 20.60
CA GLU A 100 1.21 -3.51 21.60
C GLU A 100 1.46 -4.98 21.27
N LYS A 101 1.55 -5.83 22.31
CA LYS A 101 1.93 -7.25 22.16
C LYS A 101 1.02 -8.00 21.20
N GLU A 102 -0.28 -7.77 21.28
CA GLU A 102 -1.27 -8.41 20.43
C GLU A 102 -1.12 -7.99 18.98
N ASP A 103 -0.99 -6.68 18.73
CA ASP A 103 -0.74 -6.12 17.40
C ASP A 103 0.57 -6.64 16.82
N PHE A 104 1.64 -6.70 17.62
CA PHE A 104 2.92 -7.25 17.18
C PHE A 104 2.78 -8.70 16.71
N GLN A 105 2.08 -9.56 17.47
CA GLN A 105 1.87 -10.95 17.09
C GLN A 105 1.08 -11.10 15.80
N ASN A 106 0.08 -10.23 15.57
CA ASN A 106 -0.78 -10.26 14.40
C ASN A 106 -0.11 -9.64 13.17
N TRP A 107 0.62 -8.52 13.33
CA TRP A 107 1.16 -7.76 12.21
C TRP A 107 2.45 -8.38 11.65
N PHE A 108 3.29 -8.97 12.50
CA PHE A 108 4.53 -9.64 12.04
C PHE A 108 4.30 -11.08 11.57
N SER A 109 3.07 -11.41 11.18
CA SER A 109 2.72 -12.65 10.49
C SER A 109 2.84 -12.48 8.97
N GLN A 110 3.11 -13.59 8.26
CA GLN A 110 3.26 -13.55 6.80
C GLN A 110 1.92 -13.43 6.06
N ILE A 111 0.82 -13.79 6.69
CA ILE A 111 -0.52 -13.74 6.07
C ILE A 111 -1.35 -12.71 6.81
N TRP A 112 -1.89 -11.75 6.06
CA TRP A 112 -2.83 -10.76 6.57
C TRP A 112 -4.20 -10.97 5.96
N GLU A 113 -5.19 -11.09 6.81
CA GLU A 113 -6.60 -11.11 6.44
C GLU A 113 -7.21 -9.75 6.73
N LEU A 114 -7.22 -8.88 5.72
CA LEU A 114 -7.80 -7.55 5.81
C LEU A 114 -8.79 -7.34 4.67
N PRO A 115 -9.96 -6.72 4.94
CA PRO A 115 -10.87 -6.34 3.87
C PRO A 115 -10.21 -5.32 2.93
N GLY A 116 -10.50 -5.41 1.64
CA GLY A 116 -10.13 -4.37 0.68
C GLY A 116 -10.86 -3.05 0.99
N ALA A 117 -10.29 -1.93 0.56
CA ALA A 117 -10.98 -0.65 0.66
C ALA A 117 -12.09 -0.52 -0.39
N SER A 118 -13.13 0.27 -0.05
CA SER A 118 -14.24 0.53 -0.96
C SER A 118 -13.81 1.50 -2.08
N THR A 119 -14.10 1.16 -3.33
CA THR A 119 -13.90 2.03 -4.50
C THR A 119 -14.98 3.11 -4.65
N ARG A 120 -15.97 3.17 -3.75
CA ARG A 120 -17.11 4.11 -3.85
C ARG A 120 -16.71 5.58 -3.81
N ASN A 121 -15.53 5.91 -3.30
CA ASN A 121 -15.01 7.27 -3.19
C ASN A 121 -14.20 7.74 -4.42
N GLY A 122 -14.32 7.06 -5.56
CA GLY A 122 -13.74 7.50 -6.83
C GLY A 122 -12.26 7.16 -7.04
N HIS A 123 -11.55 6.58 -6.08
CA HIS A 123 -10.19 6.11 -6.28
C HIS A 123 -10.20 4.69 -6.88
N PRO A 124 -9.49 4.44 -8.00
CA PRO A 124 -9.57 3.16 -8.71
C PRO A 124 -8.94 1.98 -7.95
N ALA A 125 -7.98 2.24 -7.07
CA ALA A 125 -7.27 1.20 -6.32
C ALA A 125 -6.95 1.64 -4.88
N PRO A 126 -7.96 1.93 -4.03
CA PRO A 126 -7.70 2.32 -2.66
C PRO A 126 -7.22 1.11 -1.85
N PHE A 127 -6.30 1.33 -0.90
CA PHE A 127 -6.01 0.37 0.15
C PHE A 127 -6.52 0.88 1.50
N PRO A 128 -6.84 -0.02 2.45
CA PRO A 128 -7.42 0.39 3.72
C PRO A 128 -6.42 1.15 4.58
N LEU A 129 -6.90 2.15 5.34
CA LEU A 129 -6.08 2.91 6.29
C LEU A 129 -5.38 1.99 7.30
N GLU A 130 -6.05 0.93 7.72
CA GLU A 130 -5.49 -0.09 8.61
C GLU A 130 -4.19 -0.70 8.06
N LEU A 131 -4.16 -1.05 6.76
CA LEU A 131 -2.97 -1.59 6.11
C LEU A 131 -1.82 -0.57 6.14
N ALA A 132 -2.09 0.69 5.77
CA ALA A 132 -1.10 1.75 5.80
C ALA A 132 -0.58 1.99 7.23
N THR A 133 -1.47 2.02 8.22
CA THR A 133 -1.12 2.23 9.63
C THR A 133 -0.20 1.13 10.15
N ARG A 134 -0.50 -0.13 9.84
CA ARG A 134 0.38 -1.25 10.20
C ARG A 134 1.77 -1.07 9.62
N LEU A 135 1.87 -0.83 8.31
CA LEU A 135 3.15 -0.69 7.63
C LEU A 135 3.96 0.51 8.16
N VAL A 136 3.31 1.66 8.38
CA VAL A 136 3.97 2.84 8.95
C VAL A 136 4.52 2.54 10.35
N LYS A 137 3.74 1.94 11.24
CA LYS A 137 4.17 1.60 12.59
C LYS A 137 5.24 0.51 12.64
N MET A 138 5.16 -0.49 11.78
CA MET A 138 6.11 -1.62 11.74
C MET A 138 7.49 -1.22 11.24
N PHE A 139 7.59 -0.21 10.35
CA PHE A 139 8.82 0.10 9.63
C PHE A 139 9.35 1.51 9.83
N SER A 140 8.78 2.28 10.76
CA SER A 140 9.27 3.61 11.13
C SER A 140 9.11 3.87 12.62
N PHE A 141 9.92 4.80 13.13
CA PHE A 141 9.81 5.31 14.50
C PHE A 141 9.07 6.64 14.52
N VAL A 142 8.51 7.01 15.66
CA VAL A 142 7.92 8.35 15.90
C VAL A 142 8.91 9.42 15.48
N GLY A 143 8.43 10.40 14.71
CA GLY A 143 9.24 11.48 14.14
C GLY A 143 10.01 11.11 12.85
N ASP A 144 9.93 9.86 12.36
CA ASP A 144 10.49 9.49 11.05
C ASP A 144 9.67 10.08 9.91
N THR A 145 10.27 10.17 8.73
CA THR A 145 9.59 10.62 7.51
C THR A 145 9.25 9.43 6.63
N VAL A 146 7.98 9.31 6.29
CA VAL A 146 7.44 8.33 5.33
C VAL A 146 7.30 9.00 3.97
N LEU A 147 7.93 8.45 2.94
CA LEU A 147 7.77 8.90 1.56
C LEU A 147 6.82 7.97 0.81
N ASP A 148 5.78 8.53 0.21
CA ASP A 148 4.91 7.84 -0.75
C ASP A 148 4.99 8.54 -2.11
N PRO A 149 5.73 7.97 -3.08
CA PRO A 149 5.90 8.57 -4.40
C PRO A 149 4.67 8.45 -5.32
N PHE A 150 3.59 7.78 -4.86
CA PHE A 150 2.34 7.57 -5.58
C PHE A 150 1.16 7.69 -4.63
N CYS A 151 1.09 8.83 -3.92
CA CYS A 151 0.24 8.94 -2.72
C CYS A 151 -1.28 8.93 -2.99
N GLY A 152 -1.72 9.11 -4.23
CA GLY A 152 -3.13 9.02 -4.62
C GLY A 152 -4.05 9.85 -3.71
N SER A 153 -4.95 9.19 -2.99
CA SER A 153 -5.86 9.84 -2.04
C SER A 153 -5.26 10.15 -0.65
N GLY A 154 -3.94 9.98 -0.46
CA GLY A 154 -3.22 10.36 0.75
C GLY A 154 -3.39 9.41 1.94
N THR A 155 -3.79 8.17 1.73
CA THR A 155 -3.99 7.20 2.84
C THR A 155 -2.72 6.97 3.65
N THR A 156 -1.56 6.91 3.00
CA THR A 156 -0.25 6.81 3.67
C THR A 156 0.04 8.04 4.53
N MET A 157 -0.31 9.24 4.04
CA MET A 157 -0.09 10.49 4.77
C MET A 157 -0.96 10.54 6.03
N ILE A 158 -2.24 10.18 5.93
CA ILE A 158 -3.14 10.07 7.09
C ILE A 158 -2.61 9.05 8.11
N ALA A 159 -2.14 7.89 7.63
CA ALA A 159 -1.55 6.88 8.52
C ALA A 159 -0.30 7.40 9.24
N ALA A 160 0.54 8.18 8.55
CA ALA A 160 1.73 8.81 9.14
C ALA A 160 1.34 9.84 10.21
N ILE A 161 0.40 10.75 9.93
CA ILE A 161 -0.12 11.75 10.90
C ILE A 161 -0.65 11.03 12.14
N ASN A 162 -1.56 10.07 11.99
CA ASN A 162 -2.15 9.32 13.10
C ASN A 162 -1.12 8.53 13.93
N SER A 163 0.03 8.28 13.35
CA SER A 163 1.12 7.56 13.99
C SER A 163 2.26 8.47 14.47
N GLN A 164 2.10 9.80 14.39
CA GLN A 164 3.13 10.79 14.77
C GLN A 164 4.42 10.66 13.94
N ARG A 165 4.26 10.40 12.66
CA ARG A 165 5.36 10.41 11.67
C ARG A 165 5.17 11.57 10.73
N ASN A 166 6.29 12.11 10.21
CA ASN A 166 6.25 13.03 9.08
C ASN A 166 5.95 12.26 7.79
N SER A 167 5.40 12.93 6.78
CA SER A 167 5.18 12.32 5.48
C SER A 167 5.49 13.26 4.34
N ILE A 168 5.93 12.68 3.22
CA ILE A 168 6.09 13.34 1.93
C ILE A 168 5.28 12.52 0.94
N GLY A 169 4.27 13.12 0.31
CA GLY A 169 3.49 12.52 -0.75
C GLY A 169 3.85 13.16 -2.09
N VAL A 170 3.97 12.35 -3.15
CA VAL A 170 4.10 12.83 -4.52
C VAL A 170 2.92 12.31 -5.32
N GLU A 171 2.29 13.17 -6.11
CA GLU A 171 1.15 12.83 -6.94
C GLU A 171 1.20 13.64 -8.24
N THR A 172 0.85 13.03 -9.35
CA THR A 172 0.85 13.66 -10.68
C THR A 172 -0.49 14.30 -11.04
N GLU A 173 -1.56 13.80 -10.46
CA GLU A 173 -2.92 14.27 -10.73
C GLU A 173 -3.33 15.37 -9.74
N ALA A 174 -3.48 16.61 -10.21
CA ALA A 174 -3.86 17.76 -9.39
C ALA A 174 -5.16 17.52 -8.59
N PHE A 175 -6.12 16.80 -9.18
CA PHE A 175 -7.36 16.41 -8.49
C PHE A 175 -7.10 15.66 -7.18
N TYR A 176 -6.13 14.73 -7.16
CA TYR A 176 -5.78 14.00 -5.94
C TYR A 176 -5.03 14.89 -4.94
N CYS A 177 -4.21 15.83 -5.40
CA CYS A 177 -3.56 16.79 -4.51
C CYS A 177 -4.61 17.61 -3.73
N ASP A 178 -5.60 18.17 -4.41
CA ASP A 178 -6.70 18.91 -3.79
C ASP A 178 -7.52 18.01 -2.85
N HIS A 179 -7.76 16.75 -3.27
CA HIS A 179 -8.47 15.78 -2.44
C HIS A 179 -7.74 15.48 -1.13
N ILE A 180 -6.41 15.33 -1.16
CA ILE A 180 -5.60 15.10 0.04
C ILE A 180 -5.73 16.29 1.01
N LEU A 181 -5.56 17.52 0.51
CA LEU A 181 -5.64 18.72 1.32
C LEU A 181 -7.00 18.84 2.00
N ASN A 182 -8.09 18.67 1.22
CA ASN A 182 -9.44 18.69 1.74
C ASN A 182 -9.71 17.57 2.75
N ARG A 183 -9.17 16.37 2.51
CA ARG A 183 -9.30 15.24 3.43
C ARG A 183 -8.63 15.54 4.76
N ILE A 184 -7.40 16.05 4.74
CA ILE A 184 -6.68 16.42 5.96
C ILE A 184 -7.41 17.54 6.70
N ASP A 185 -7.93 18.55 5.98
CA ASP A 185 -8.71 19.62 6.60
C ASP A 185 -9.98 19.11 7.25
N ASN A 186 -10.68 18.18 6.62
CA ASN A 186 -11.90 17.60 7.17
C ASN A 186 -11.65 16.68 8.36
N GLU A 187 -10.56 15.89 8.34
CA GLU A 187 -10.26 14.95 9.40
C GLU A 187 -9.68 15.64 10.66
N TYR A 188 -8.90 16.70 10.49
CA TYR A 188 -8.17 17.33 11.62
C TYR A 188 -8.63 18.75 11.94
N GLY A 189 -9.23 19.47 11.00
CA GLY A 189 -9.81 20.79 11.19
C GLY A 189 -8.84 21.80 11.78
N MET A 190 -9.32 22.58 12.78
CA MET A 190 -8.50 23.58 13.51
C MET A 190 -7.60 22.96 14.58
N PHE A 191 -7.69 21.68 14.86
CA PHE A 191 -6.90 20.97 15.89
C PHE A 191 -5.60 20.37 15.31
N LYS A 192 -5.08 20.95 14.22
CA LYS A 192 -3.82 20.52 13.63
C LYS A 192 -2.66 20.95 14.54
N ASP A 193 -1.92 19.98 15.03
CA ASP A 193 -0.64 20.16 15.71
C ASP A 193 0.56 19.88 14.79
N PHE A 194 0.32 19.91 13.45
CA PHE A 194 1.29 19.68 12.39
C PHE A 194 1.17 20.70 11.26
N GLU A 195 2.25 20.90 10.52
CA GLU A 195 2.31 21.79 9.38
C GLU A 195 2.11 21.01 8.07
N ILE A 196 1.44 21.62 7.11
CA ILE A 196 1.30 21.09 5.75
C ILE A 196 1.91 22.11 4.79
N SER A 197 2.79 21.62 3.91
CA SER A 197 3.27 22.38 2.77
C SER A 197 2.90 21.68 1.49
N TYR A 198 2.51 22.45 0.47
CA TYR A 198 2.22 21.97 -0.89
C TYR A 198 3.12 22.71 -1.86
N THR A 199 3.75 21.97 -2.76
CA THR A 199 4.58 22.53 -3.82
C THR A 199 4.14 21.99 -5.15
N ASP A 200 3.72 22.87 -6.06
CA ASP A 200 3.41 22.50 -7.44
C ASP A 200 4.71 22.59 -8.28
N LEU A 201 5.20 21.42 -8.71
CA LEU A 201 6.42 21.30 -9.52
C LEU A 201 6.13 21.38 -11.04
N THR A 202 4.88 21.51 -11.47
CA THR A 202 4.53 21.56 -12.90
C THR A 202 5.03 22.83 -13.58
N ASN A 203 5.22 23.90 -12.83
CA ASN A 203 5.67 25.21 -13.31
C ASN A 203 7.19 25.37 -13.35
N GLU A 204 7.98 24.39 -12.90
CA GLU A 204 9.45 24.45 -12.91
C GLU A 204 10.09 23.94 -14.22
N LYS A 205 9.29 23.61 -15.25
CA LYS A 205 9.79 22.99 -16.50
C LYS A 205 10.67 23.89 -17.39
N ASP A 206 10.88 25.16 -17.05
CA ASP A 206 11.60 26.12 -17.89
C ASP A 206 13.04 26.45 -17.43
N GLN A 207 13.64 25.65 -16.53
CA GLN A 207 14.99 25.95 -15.99
C GLN A 207 16.09 24.92 -16.33
N TYR A 208 15.86 23.95 -17.24
CA TYR A 208 16.92 23.03 -17.68
C TYR A 208 17.04 22.97 -19.20
#